data_c82f26a44c47b5d12f3dca7cfb266c9b
#
_entry.id   c82f26a44c47b5d12f3dca7cfb266c9b
#
_cell.length_a   1.000
_cell.length_b   1.000
_cell.length_c   1.000
_cell.angle_alpha   90.00
_cell.angle_beta   90.00
_cell.angle_gamma   90.00
#
_symmetry.space_group_name_H-M   'P 1'
#
loop_
_entity.id
_entity.type
_entity.pdbx_description
1 polymer ?
#
loop_
_entity_poly.entity_id
_entity_poly.type
_entity_poly.pdbx_seq_one_letter_code
_entity_poly.pdbx_strand_id
1 'polypeptide(L)'
;METPLISIVMVNYNQEDYLKESIDSVIAQTYQNWELIIVDDGSTDASVEIIKSYEDSRIRPIFLKKNRHICYATNLGLSHICGEYVARLDSDDVWCEKKLEKQMNFFENHPKAEVCFTKLDLIDENGNNVNRKLSDLYALYNTRQENRKNWIRFFFFLGNSLKNNPFVAIV
;
A
#
# COMPACT_ATOMS: atom_id res chain seq x y z
N MET A 1 19.62 -2.73 -17.05
CA MET A 1 18.21 -3.25 -17.03
C MET A 1 17.37 -2.11 -16.50
N GLU A 2 16.21 -1.87 -17.12
CA GLU A 2 15.26 -0.89 -16.57
C GLU A 2 14.74 -1.40 -15.23
N THR A 3 14.64 -0.53 -14.24
CA THR A 3 14.05 -0.87 -12.94
C THR A 3 12.56 -1.08 -13.13
N PRO A 4 11.95 -2.20 -12.66
CA PRO A 4 10.52 -2.45 -12.84
C PRO A 4 9.63 -1.36 -12.21
N LEU A 5 8.52 -1.01 -12.83
CA LEU A 5 7.56 -0.07 -12.26
C LEU A 5 6.72 -0.75 -11.17
N ILE A 6 6.58 -0.09 -10.04
CA ILE A 6 5.72 -0.52 -8.94
C ILE A 6 4.49 0.37 -8.91
N SER A 7 3.29 -0.22 -9.03
CA SER A 7 2.03 0.48 -8.80
C SER A 7 1.63 0.34 -7.34
N ILE A 8 1.55 1.45 -6.62
CA ILE A 8 1.10 1.52 -5.24
C ILE A 8 -0.37 1.92 -5.27
N VAL A 9 -1.23 1.12 -4.64
CA VAL A 9 -2.67 1.41 -4.51
C VAL A 9 -2.96 1.80 -3.05
N MET A 10 -3.48 3.01 -2.88
CA MET A 10 -3.94 3.56 -1.62
C MET A 10 -5.45 3.85 -1.72
N VAL A 11 -6.22 3.39 -0.75
CA VAL A 11 -7.63 3.76 -0.59
C VAL A 11 -7.74 4.69 0.61
N ASN A 12 -8.40 5.82 0.42
CA ASN A 12 -8.64 6.80 1.46
C ASN A 12 -10.14 7.01 1.69
N TYR A 13 -10.51 7.17 2.96
CA TYR A 13 -11.83 7.65 3.35
C TYR A 13 -11.77 8.31 4.73
N ASN A 14 -11.86 9.64 4.78
CA ASN A 14 -11.85 10.44 6.01
C ASN A 14 -10.63 10.15 6.92
N GLN A 15 -9.42 10.28 6.37
CA GLN A 15 -8.15 10.09 7.09
C GLN A 15 -7.25 11.34 7.02
N GLU A 16 -7.84 12.54 7.11
CA GLU A 16 -7.11 13.81 6.96
C GLU A 16 -5.91 13.94 7.91
N ASP A 17 -5.98 13.34 9.11
CA ASP A 17 -4.94 13.42 10.12
C ASP A 17 -3.66 12.63 9.77
N TYR A 18 -3.79 11.54 9.00
CA TYR A 18 -2.69 10.61 8.71
C TYR A 18 -2.26 10.61 7.24
N LEU A 19 -3.18 10.96 6.36
CA LEU A 19 -3.03 10.84 4.91
C LEU A 19 -1.76 11.52 4.37
N LYS A 20 -1.44 12.71 4.91
CA LYS A 20 -0.25 13.45 4.50
C LYS A 20 1.02 12.65 4.77
N GLU A 21 1.17 12.11 5.98
CA GLU A 21 2.34 11.33 6.38
C GLU A 21 2.46 10.04 5.55
N SER A 22 1.33 9.37 5.27
CA SER A 22 1.28 8.19 4.40
C SER A 22 1.79 8.50 3.00
N ILE A 23 1.31 9.56 2.35
CA ILE A 23 1.77 9.96 1.01
C ILE A 23 3.25 10.36 1.03
N ASP A 24 3.68 11.16 2.00
CA ASP A 24 5.07 11.58 2.15
C ASP A 24 6.02 10.38 2.32
N SER A 25 5.57 9.30 2.98
CA SER A 25 6.34 8.07 3.13
C SER A 25 6.59 7.33 1.81
N VAL A 26 5.67 7.46 0.85
CA VAL A 26 5.85 6.93 -0.51
C VAL A 26 6.84 7.80 -1.28
N ILE A 27 6.72 9.12 -1.20
CA ILE A 27 7.64 10.05 -1.87
C ILE A 27 9.08 9.87 -1.38
N ALA A 28 9.25 9.57 -0.08
CA ALA A 28 10.55 9.33 0.55
C ALA A 28 11.18 7.98 0.21
N GLN A 29 10.53 7.09 -0.54
CA GLN A 29 11.10 5.79 -0.89
C GLN A 29 12.40 5.92 -1.67
N THR A 30 13.44 5.13 -1.31
CA THR A 30 14.72 5.07 -2.05
C THR A 30 14.56 4.48 -3.44
N TYR A 31 13.62 3.58 -3.64
CA TYR A 31 13.25 3.07 -4.97
C TYR A 31 12.33 4.07 -5.66
N GLN A 32 12.75 4.63 -6.80
CA GLN A 32 12.09 5.79 -7.41
C GLN A 32 11.12 5.45 -8.56
N ASN A 33 11.17 4.22 -9.13
CA ASN A 33 10.30 3.85 -10.23
C ASN A 33 8.96 3.29 -9.74
N TRP A 34 8.10 4.19 -9.23
CA TRP A 34 6.77 3.89 -8.75
C TRP A 34 5.72 4.87 -9.27
N GLU A 35 4.48 4.43 -9.29
CA GLU A 35 3.28 5.28 -9.38
C GLU A 35 2.40 5.04 -8.14
N LEU A 36 1.68 6.08 -7.68
CA LEU A 36 0.77 5.99 -6.54
C LEU A 36 -0.65 6.31 -7.01
N ILE A 37 -1.50 5.30 -7.06
CA ILE A 37 -2.93 5.45 -7.34
C ILE A 37 -3.65 5.65 -6.01
N ILE A 38 -4.18 6.85 -5.77
CA ILE A 38 -4.97 7.17 -4.57
C ILE A 38 -6.44 7.20 -4.96
N VAL A 39 -7.23 6.28 -4.40
CA VAL A 39 -8.69 6.30 -4.55
C VAL A 39 -9.30 6.89 -3.30
N ASP A 40 -9.78 8.13 -3.40
CA ASP A 40 -10.59 8.73 -2.36
C ASP A 40 -12.05 8.27 -2.50
N ASP A 41 -12.53 7.55 -1.50
CA ASP A 41 -13.84 6.90 -1.52
C ASP A 41 -14.97 7.85 -1.04
N GLY A 42 -14.93 9.10 -1.49
CA GLY A 42 -15.94 10.11 -1.21
C GLY A 42 -15.80 10.70 0.19
N SER A 43 -14.58 11.08 0.58
CA SER A 43 -14.29 11.75 1.85
C SER A 43 -15.05 13.08 1.98
N THR A 44 -15.35 13.44 3.22
CA THR A 44 -16.06 14.65 3.61
C THR A 44 -15.23 15.58 4.51
N ASP A 45 -14.03 15.13 4.87
CA ASP A 45 -12.99 15.87 5.59
C ASP A 45 -12.03 16.58 4.61
N ALA A 46 -10.88 17.08 5.09
CA ALA A 46 -9.88 17.75 4.26
C ALA A 46 -9.01 16.79 3.38
N SER A 47 -9.32 15.48 3.33
CA SER A 47 -8.53 14.50 2.57
C SER A 47 -8.38 14.87 1.09
N VAL A 48 -9.46 15.36 0.46
CA VAL A 48 -9.45 15.73 -0.98
C VAL A 48 -8.52 16.91 -1.24
N GLU A 49 -8.52 17.90 -0.36
CA GLU A 49 -7.64 19.07 -0.42
C GLU A 49 -6.17 18.66 -0.23
N ILE A 50 -5.90 17.77 0.73
CA ILE A 50 -4.57 17.22 0.96
C ILE A 50 -4.05 16.52 -0.28
N ILE A 51 -4.83 15.60 -0.87
CA ILE A 51 -4.41 14.87 -2.08
C ILE A 51 -4.12 15.84 -3.24
N LYS A 52 -4.98 16.84 -3.44
CA LYS A 52 -4.82 17.85 -4.51
C LYS A 52 -3.65 18.78 -4.32
N SER A 53 -3.09 18.89 -3.11
CA SER A 53 -1.93 19.74 -2.84
C SER A 53 -0.61 19.16 -3.38
N TYR A 54 -0.59 17.88 -3.77
CA TYR A 54 0.60 17.24 -4.32
C TYR A 54 0.72 17.48 -5.83
N GLU A 55 1.90 17.93 -6.27
CA GLU A 55 2.22 18.21 -7.68
C GLU A 55 3.11 17.12 -8.32
N ASP A 56 3.41 16.03 -7.59
CA ASP A 56 4.21 14.91 -8.11
C ASP A 56 3.43 14.15 -9.18
N SER A 57 3.94 14.12 -10.41
CA SER A 57 3.29 13.48 -11.56
C SER A 57 3.12 11.97 -11.44
N ARG A 58 3.82 11.33 -10.50
CA ARG A 58 3.67 9.91 -10.19
C ARG A 58 2.43 9.61 -9.33
N ILE A 59 1.82 10.64 -8.73
CA ILE A 59 0.60 10.53 -7.94
C ILE A 59 -0.61 10.70 -8.85
N ARG A 60 -1.49 9.71 -8.87
CA ARG A 60 -2.67 9.61 -9.74
C ARG A 60 -3.94 9.48 -8.90
N PRO A 61 -4.58 10.60 -8.51
CA PRO A 61 -5.77 10.55 -7.68
C PRO A 61 -7.03 10.23 -8.47
N ILE A 62 -7.94 9.49 -7.83
CA ILE A 62 -9.29 9.17 -8.32
C ILE A 62 -10.27 9.54 -7.20
N PHE A 63 -11.18 10.46 -7.45
CA PHE A 63 -12.14 10.95 -6.47
C PHE A 63 -13.54 10.39 -6.77
N LEU A 64 -14.07 9.59 -5.81
CA LEU A 64 -15.44 9.11 -5.89
C LEU A 64 -16.42 10.16 -5.33
N LYS A 65 -17.63 10.20 -5.90
CA LYS A 65 -18.67 11.15 -5.45
C LYS A 65 -19.34 10.73 -4.14
N LYS A 66 -19.18 9.48 -3.73
CA LYS A 66 -19.75 8.91 -2.50
C LYS A 66 -19.01 7.64 -2.11
N ASN A 67 -19.05 7.28 -0.85
CA ASN A 67 -18.47 6.06 -0.34
C ASN A 67 -19.08 4.81 -1.01
N ARG A 68 -18.21 3.97 -1.57
CA ARG A 68 -18.51 2.71 -2.24
C ARG A 68 -17.88 1.52 -1.53
N HIS A 69 -17.29 1.75 -0.37
CA HIS A 69 -16.55 0.82 0.46
C HIS A 69 -15.22 0.32 -0.14
N ILE A 70 -14.35 -0.12 0.77
CA ILE A 70 -12.95 -0.46 0.47
C ILE A 70 -12.78 -1.45 -0.70
N CYS A 71 -13.66 -2.46 -0.83
CA CYS A 71 -13.54 -3.45 -1.90
C CYS A 71 -13.73 -2.83 -3.28
N TYR A 72 -14.69 -1.91 -3.43
CA TYR A 72 -14.91 -1.22 -4.69
C TYR A 72 -13.75 -0.28 -5.01
N ALA A 73 -13.34 0.54 -4.04
CA ALA A 73 -12.26 1.50 -4.20
C ALA A 73 -10.93 0.81 -4.53
N THR A 74 -10.61 -0.30 -3.84
CA THR A 74 -9.42 -1.11 -4.12
C THR A 74 -9.45 -1.67 -5.56
N ASN A 75 -10.57 -2.27 -5.99
CA ASN A 75 -10.69 -2.80 -7.34
C ASN A 75 -10.58 -1.70 -8.41
N LEU A 76 -11.11 -0.52 -8.13
CA LEU A 76 -10.96 0.63 -9.00
C LEU A 76 -9.49 1.06 -9.11
N GLY A 77 -8.78 1.17 -7.99
CA GLY A 77 -7.33 1.44 -7.98
C GLY A 77 -6.56 0.41 -8.79
N LEU A 78 -6.81 -0.88 -8.55
CA LEU A 78 -6.19 -1.98 -9.28
C LEU A 78 -6.48 -1.98 -10.78
N SER A 79 -7.60 -1.42 -11.23
CA SER A 79 -7.90 -1.31 -12.66
C SER A 79 -7.10 -0.21 -13.37
N HIS A 80 -6.38 0.63 -12.64
CA HIS A 80 -5.60 1.76 -13.15
C HIS A 80 -4.08 1.58 -13.04
N ILE A 81 -3.61 0.42 -12.53
CA ILE A 81 -2.19 0.12 -12.42
C ILE A 81 -1.53 -0.07 -13.79
N CYS A 82 -0.27 0.37 -13.90
CA CYS A 82 0.56 0.18 -15.08
C CYS A 82 1.85 -0.62 -14.78
N GLY A 83 2.20 -0.79 -13.50
CA GLY A 83 3.43 -1.45 -13.06
C GLY A 83 3.38 -2.97 -13.14
N GLU A 84 4.56 -3.58 -13.15
CA GLU A 84 4.75 -5.02 -13.08
C GLU A 84 4.50 -5.59 -11.68
N TYR A 85 4.71 -4.73 -10.67
CA TYR A 85 4.51 -5.06 -9.27
C TYR A 85 3.40 -4.20 -8.68
N VAL A 86 2.63 -4.77 -7.76
CA VAL A 86 1.56 -4.06 -7.05
C VAL A 86 1.88 -4.04 -5.57
N ALA A 87 1.89 -2.84 -5.00
CA ALA A 87 1.99 -2.62 -3.57
C ALA A 87 0.68 -2.04 -3.03
N ARG A 88 0.32 -2.38 -1.78
CA ARG A 88 -0.80 -1.78 -1.07
C ARG A 88 -0.29 -0.98 0.12
N LEU A 89 -0.81 0.23 0.27
CA LEU A 89 -0.61 1.09 1.44
C LEU A 89 -1.98 1.56 1.93
N ASP A 90 -2.27 1.38 3.21
CA ASP A 90 -3.44 1.99 3.85
C ASP A 90 -3.13 3.47 4.16
N SER A 91 -4.13 4.35 4.06
CA SER A 91 -3.95 5.80 4.14
C SER A 91 -3.63 6.32 5.56
N ASP A 92 -3.59 5.42 6.54
CA ASP A 92 -3.21 5.64 7.93
C ASP A 92 -1.93 4.89 8.34
N ASP A 93 -1.23 4.26 7.38
CA ASP A 93 0.05 3.59 7.59
C ASP A 93 1.22 4.41 7.01
N VAL A 94 2.43 4.18 7.54
CA VAL A 94 3.67 4.83 7.10
C VAL A 94 4.71 3.80 6.70
N TRP A 95 5.33 3.99 5.54
CA TRP A 95 6.38 3.11 5.06
C TRP A 95 7.79 3.60 5.45
N CYS A 96 8.65 2.67 5.86
CA CYS A 96 10.09 2.96 5.97
C CYS A 96 10.69 3.25 4.59
N GLU A 97 11.58 4.22 4.49
CA GLU A 97 12.18 4.73 3.23
C GLU A 97 12.75 3.63 2.30
N LYS A 98 13.27 2.55 2.85
CA LYS A 98 13.89 1.44 2.10
C LYS A 98 12.97 0.24 1.89
N LYS A 99 11.64 0.39 2.12
CA LYS A 99 10.72 -0.75 2.02
C LYS A 99 10.70 -1.33 0.61
N LEU A 100 10.43 -0.51 -0.40
CA LEU A 100 10.33 -0.97 -1.78
C LEU A 100 11.67 -1.51 -2.30
N GLU A 101 12.79 -0.84 -2.03
CA GLU A 101 14.13 -1.31 -2.39
C GLU A 101 14.42 -2.71 -1.84
N LYS A 102 14.13 -2.94 -0.55
CA LYS A 102 14.34 -4.24 0.08
C LYS A 102 13.44 -5.34 -0.51
N GLN A 103 12.20 -5.01 -0.84
CA GLN A 103 11.27 -5.95 -1.44
C GLN A 103 11.65 -6.29 -2.88
N MET A 104 12.11 -5.31 -3.67
CA MET A 104 12.62 -5.56 -5.02
C MET A 104 13.88 -6.43 -5.00
N ASN A 105 14.84 -6.13 -4.13
CA ASN A 105 16.01 -6.98 -3.92
C ASN A 105 15.62 -8.42 -3.49
N PHE A 106 14.56 -8.57 -2.71
CA PHE A 106 14.05 -9.90 -2.37
C PHE A 106 13.54 -10.65 -3.60
N PHE A 107 12.74 -10.02 -4.47
CA PHE A 107 12.23 -10.66 -5.68
C PHE A 107 13.33 -11.02 -6.67
N GLU A 108 14.35 -10.18 -6.84
CA GLU A 108 15.54 -10.48 -7.67
C GLU A 108 16.25 -11.74 -7.21
N ASN A 109 16.38 -11.94 -5.89
CA ASN A 109 17.04 -13.12 -5.32
C ASN A 109 16.11 -14.35 -5.19
N HIS A 110 14.79 -14.16 -5.36
CA HIS A 110 13.78 -15.20 -5.24
C HIS A 110 12.79 -15.17 -6.42
N PRO A 111 13.24 -15.49 -7.67
CA PRO A 111 12.44 -15.29 -8.89
C PRO A 111 11.16 -16.15 -8.96
N LYS A 112 10.97 -17.08 -8.03
CA LYS A 112 9.73 -17.87 -7.90
C LYS A 112 8.77 -17.30 -6.86
N ALA A 113 9.16 -16.22 -6.17
CA ALA A 113 8.28 -15.58 -5.20
C ALA A 113 7.26 -14.71 -5.93
N GLU A 114 5.98 -14.90 -5.61
CA GLU A 114 4.88 -14.12 -6.18
C GLU A 114 4.38 -13.05 -5.21
N VAL A 115 4.70 -13.17 -3.91
CA VAL A 115 4.27 -12.24 -2.85
C VAL A 115 5.40 -12.04 -1.84
N CYS A 116 5.60 -10.80 -1.41
CA CYS A 116 6.53 -10.43 -0.35
C CYS A 116 5.81 -9.63 0.73
N PHE A 117 5.87 -10.13 1.98
CA PHE A 117 5.37 -9.42 3.16
C PHE A 117 6.53 -8.86 3.97
N THR A 118 6.31 -7.73 4.63
CA THR A 118 7.24 -7.16 5.61
C THR A 118 6.70 -7.33 7.02
N LYS A 119 7.59 -7.28 8.02
CA LYS A 119 7.18 -7.03 9.41
C LYS A 119 6.73 -5.59 9.53
N LEU A 120 5.86 -5.34 10.49
CA LEU A 120 5.38 -4.00 10.83
C LEU A 120 5.82 -3.62 12.24
N ASP A 121 5.95 -2.36 12.47
CA ASP A 121 6.04 -1.74 13.80
C ASP A 121 4.73 -1.04 14.13
N LEU A 122 4.37 -1.03 15.42
CA LEU A 122 3.21 -0.30 15.89
C LEU A 122 3.67 1.08 16.39
N ILE A 123 3.02 2.12 15.91
CA ILE A 123 3.26 3.51 16.33
C ILE A 123 1.99 4.12 16.93
N ASP A 124 2.17 5.08 17.84
CA ASP A 124 1.05 5.91 18.34
C ASP A 124 0.78 7.11 17.42
N GLU A 125 -0.21 7.92 17.79
CA GLU A 125 -0.62 9.12 17.04
C GLU A 125 0.48 10.19 16.92
N ASN A 126 1.57 10.06 17.69
CA ASN A 126 2.75 10.92 17.62
C ASN A 126 3.92 10.27 16.87
N GLY A 127 3.74 9.11 16.25
CA GLY A 127 4.77 8.35 15.56
C GLY A 127 5.74 7.61 16.47
N ASN A 128 5.50 7.52 17.79
CA ASN A 128 6.37 6.82 18.70
C ASN A 128 6.11 5.31 18.64
N ASN A 129 7.18 4.51 18.59
CA ASN A 129 7.07 3.06 18.61
C ASN A 129 6.49 2.54 19.93
N VAL A 130 5.39 1.79 19.84
CA VAL A 130 4.66 1.22 20.97
C VAL A 130 4.68 -0.31 21.01
N ASN A 131 5.54 -0.98 20.26
CA ASN A 131 5.65 -2.44 20.19
C ASN A 131 5.75 -3.10 21.56
N ARG A 132 6.48 -2.48 22.52
CA ARG A 132 6.62 -3.00 23.89
C ARG A 132 5.34 -2.87 24.70
N LYS A 133 4.54 -1.81 24.48
CA LYS A 133 3.26 -1.59 25.18
C LYS A 133 2.17 -2.52 24.67
N LEU A 134 2.24 -2.91 23.39
CA LEU A 134 1.28 -3.73 22.69
C LEU A 134 1.92 -5.04 22.20
N SER A 135 2.78 -5.64 23.03
CA SER A 135 3.60 -6.81 22.66
C SER A 135 2.79 -7.98 22.10
N ASP A 136 1.62 -8.25 22.66
CA ASP A 136 0.74 -9.34 22.21
C ASP A 136 0.15 -9.05 20.83
N LEU A 137 -0.23 -7.81 20.58
CA LEU A 137 -0.75 -7.35 19.28
C LEU A 137 0.36 -7.38 18.23
N TYR A 138 1.54 -6.85 18.56
CA TYR A 138 2.72 -6.88 17.70
C TYR A 138 3.11 -8.33 17.33
N ALA A 139 3.17 -9.23 18.31
CA ALA A 139 3.45 -10.65 18.09
C ALA A 139 2.37 -11.29 17.21
N LEU A 140 1.08 -10.99 17.43
CA LEU A 140 -0.04 -11.50 16.65
C LEU A 140 0.09 -11.11 15.17
N TYR A 141 0.37 -9.85 14.87
CA TYR A 141 0.54 -9.38 13.51
C TYR A 141 1.76 -9.99 12.82
N ASN A 142 2.91 -10.03 13.48
CA ASN A 142 4.14 -10.54 12.88
C ASN A 142 4.20 -12.08 12.78
N THR A 143 3.60 -12.82 13.73
CA THR A 143 3.53 -14.31 13.66
C THR A 143 2.54 -14.76 12.58
N ARG A 144 1.44 -14.05 12.36
CA ARG A 144 0.51 -14.37 11.28
C ARG A 144 1.15 -14.31 9.90
N GLN A 145 2.13 -13.45 9.70
CA GLN A 145 2.90 -13.39 8.46
C GLN A 145 3.79 -14.63 8.23
N GLU A 146 4.19 -15.34 9.28
CA GLU A 146 4.98 -16.57 9.18
C GLU A 146 4.12 -17.80 8.79
N ASN A 147 2.82 -17.82 9.11
CA ASN A 147 1.88 -18.92 8.81
C ASN A 147 1.07 -18.72 7.52
N ARG A 148 1.73 -18.49 6.42
CA ARG A 148 1.31 -17.90 5.15
C ARG A 148 0.20 -18.59 4.33
N LYS A 149 -0.11 -19.85 4.53
CA LYS A 149 -1.08 -20.58 3.66
C LYS A 149 -2.52 -20.06 3.74
N ASN A 150 -2.89 -19.37 4.82
CA ASN A 150 -4.25 -18.88 5.03
C ASN A 150 -4.45 -17.42 4.62
N TRP A 151 -3.38 -16.60 4.55
CA TRP A 151 -3.46 -15.18 4.22
C TRP A 151 -3.63 -14.92 2.72
N ILE A 152 -2.97 -15.68 1.89
CA ILE A 152 -3.12 -15.61 0.42
C ILE A 152 -4.58 -15.79 0.01
N ARG A 153 -5.36 -16.60 0.73
CA ARG A 153 -6.80 -16.75 0.49
C ARG A 153 -7.61 -15.48 0.80
N PHE A 154 -7.19 -14.64 1.73
CA PHE A 154 -7.92 -13.43 2.12
C PHE A 154 -7.69 -12.27 1.14
N PHE A 155 -6.51 -12.15 0.55
CA PHE A 155 -6.19 -11.11 -0.43
C PHE A 155 -6.57 -11.45 -1.87
N PHE A 156 -6.58 -12.72 -2.25
CA PHE A 156 -6.95 -13.17 -3.59
C PHE A 156 -8.48 -13.28 -3.85
N PHE A 157 -9.30 -12.88 -2.91
CA PHE A 157 -10.74 -12.72 -3.16
C PHE A 157 -11.10 -11.51 -4.02
N LEU A 158 -10.10 -10.74 -4.42
CA LEU A 158 -10.24 -9.59 -5.32
C LEU A 158 -10.30 -10.02 -6.79
N GLY A 159 -11.25 -10.87 -7.10
CA GLY A 159 -11.85 -10.98 -8.42
C GLY A 159 -10.97 -11.45 -9.58
N ASN A 160 -11.59 -12.18 -10.47
CA ASN A 160 -11.12 -12.71 -11.76
C ASN A 160 -10.46 -11.72 -12.76
N SER A 161 -10.27 -10.46 -12.39
CA SER A 161 -9.70 -9.41 -13.25
C SER A 161 -8.18 -9.52 -13.44
N LEU A 162 -7.49 -10.24 -12.56
CA LEU A 162 -6.03 -10.41 -12.62
C LEU A 162 -5.59 -11.67 -13.39
N LYS A 163 -6.51 -12.38 -14.06
CA LYS A 163 -6.23 -13.68 -14.69
C LYS A 163 -5.21 -13.67 -15.83
N ASN A 164 -4.83 -12.51 -16.34
CA ASN A 164 -3.96 -12.43 -17.53
C ASN A 164 -2.63 -11.67 -17.30
N ASN A 165 -2.31 -11.28 -16.07
CA ASN A 165 -1.06 -10.61 -15.79
C ASN A 165 -0.43 -11.21 -14.51
N PRO A 166 0.82 -11.66 -14.54
CA PRO A 166 1.51 -12.16 -13.36
C PRO A 166 1.93 -10.98 -12.49
N PHE A 167 1.00 -10.43 -11.72
CA PHE A 167 1.34 -9.41 -10.74
C PHE A 167 1.93 -10.04 -9.50
N VAL A 168 3.06 -9.55 -9.07
CA VAL A 168 3.66 -9.89 -7.79
C VAL A 168 3.18 -8.87 -6.76
N ALA A 169 2.45 -9.31 -5.75
CA ALA A 169 1.93 -8.42 -4.73
C ALA A 169 3.00 -8.08 -3.67
N ILE A 170 3.14 -6.80 -3.41
CA ILE A 170 3.99 -6.23 -2.36
C ILE A 170 3.04 -5.74 -1.25
N VAL A 171 3.11 -6.33 -0.07
CA VAL A 171 2.26 -5.97 1.08
C VAL A 171 3.11 -5.59 2.27
#